data_6919fb0227c6b8a56a2884317625fdcc
#
_entry.id   6919fb0227c6b8a56a2884317625fdcc
#
_cell.length_a   1.000
_cell.length_b   1.000
_cell.length_c   1.000
_cell.angle_alpha   90.00
_cell.angle_beta   90.00
_cell.angle_gamma   90.00
#
_symmetry.space_group_name_H-M   'P 1'
#
loop_
_entity.id
_entity.type
_entity.pdbx_description
1 polymer ?
#
loop_
_entity_poly.entity_id
_entity_poly.type
_entity_poly.pdbx_seq_one_letter_code
_entity_poly.pdbx_strand_id
1 'polypeptide(L)'
;MQILISDELLNGTVTNQFEIHLSSNIVSVKELIKMRVTKEIEAYNNRLPEYFNGLVAPTDAERTLNGFKLKSKQVIDAEKQVYVALDAFQKNGFFILVDNQQLEDLDEMVRLQSTSKISFVKLTPLIGG
;
A
#
# COMPACT_ATOMS: atom_id res chain seq x y z
N MET A 1 -15.49 -11.19 -3.57
CA MET A 1 -15.92 -9.79 -3.68
C MET A 1 -14.75 -8.93 -4.11
N GLN A 2 -14.93 -8.14 -5.15
CA GLN A 2 -13.90 -7.21 -5.62
C GLN A 2 -14.08 -5.86 -4.93
N ILE A 3 -12.98 -5.29 -4.47
CA ILE A 3 -12.98 -3.97 -3.81
C ILE A 3 -11.96 -3.08 -4.51
N LEU A 4 -12.39 -1.85 -4.81
CA LEU A 4 -11.50 -0.86 -5.42
C LEU A 4 -10.65 -0.20 -4.35
N ILE A 5 -9.35 -0.17 -4.59
CA ILE A 5 -8.38 0.53 -3.74
C ILE A 5 -7.79 1.68 -4.53
N SER A 6 -7.73 2.85 -3.90
CA SER A 6 -7.12 4.04 -4.49
C SER A 6 -5.95 4.49 -3.64
N ASP A 7 -4.87 4.87 -4.29
CA ASP A 7 -3.77 5.59 -3.64
C ASP A 7 -3.98 7.07 -3.88
N GLU A 8 -3.89 7.84 -2.81
CA GLU A 8 -4.16 9.29 -2.88
C GLU A 8 -3.05 10.06 -2.17
N LEU A 9 -2.83 11.28 -2.61
CA LEU A 9 -2.00 12.24 -1.89
C LEU A 9 -2.88 13.01 -0.91
N LEU A 10 -2.27 13.77 -0.01
CA LEU A 10 -3.00 14.54 0.99
C LEU A 10 -3.96 15.56 0.37
N ASN A 11 -3.67 16.04 -0.84
CA ASN A 11 -4.54 16.99 -1.56
C ASN A 11 -5.72 16.31 -2.27
N GLY A 12 -5.86 14.99 -2.14
CA GLY A 12 -6.94 14.23 -2.76
C GLY A 12 -6.64 13.71 -4.17
N THR A 13 -5.45 14.01 -4.71
CA THR A 13 -5.07 13.52 -6.03
C THR A 13 -4.92 11.99 -6.00
N VAL A 14 -5.65 11.30 -6.88
CA VAL A 14 -5.54 9.85 -7.03
C VAL A 14 -4.34 9.54 -7.92
N THR A 15 -3.38 8.78 -7.39
CA THR A 15 -2.15 8.43 -8.11
C THR A 15 -2.19 7.02 -8.69
N ASN A 16 -3.03 6.14 -8.12
CA ASN A 16 -3.14 4.76 -8.59
C ASN A 16 -4.48 4.19 -8.14
N GLN A 17 -5.04 3.28 -8.94
CA GLN A 17 -6.24 2.53 -8.57
C GLN A 17 -6.09 1.09 -9.01
N PHE A 18 -6.55 0.18 -8.19
CA PHE A 18 -6.55 -1.24 -8.53
C PHE A 18 -7.60 -1.96 -7.68
N GLU A 19 -7.95 -3.17 -8.09
CA GLU A 19 -8.91 -3.99 -7.38
C GLU A 19 -8.21 -5.13 -6.66
N ILE A 20 -8.72 -5.48 -5.48
CA ILE A 20 -8.33 -6.69 -4.79
C ILE A 20 -9.55 -7.57 -4.58
N HIS A 21 -9.33 -8.88 -4.54
CA HIS A 21 -10.38 -9.85 -4.25
C HIS A 21 -10.36 -10.20 -2.76
N LEU A 22 -11.52 -10.07 -2.12
CA LEU A 22 -11.68 -10.45 -0.72
C LEU A 22 -12.57 -11.68 -0.62
N SER A 23 -12.13 -12.66 0.16
CA SER A 23 -12.94 -13.86 0.44
C SER A 23 -13.96 -13.64 1.55
N SER A 24 -13.80 -12.57 2.34
CA SER A 24 -14.70 -12.19 3.41
C SER A 24 -15.01 -10.71 3.33
N ASN A 25 -16.21 -10.31 3.77
CA ASN A 25 -16.58 -8.91 3.84
C ASN A 25 -16.18 -8.24 5.17
N ILE A 26 -15.57 -8.99 6.07
CA ILE A 26 -15.03 -8.45 7.33
C ILE A 26 -13.55 -8.76 7.37
N VAL A 27 -12.72 -7.72 7.46
CA VAL A 27 -11.27 -7.86 7.47
C VAL A 27 -10.68 -6.90 8.50
N SER A 28 -9.50 -7.22 9.02
CA SER A 28 -8.75 -6.27 9.85
C SER A 28 -7.93 -5.33 8.98
N VAL A 29 -7.55 -4.20 9.54
CA VAL A 29 -6.63 -3.26 8.89
C VAL A 29 -5.33 -3.97 8.53
N LYS A 30 -4.82 -4.78 9.45
CA LYS A 30 -3.61 -5.59 9.23
C LYS A 30 -3.74 -6.48 7.99
N GLU A 31 -4.88 -7.15 7.84
CA GLU A 31 -5.13 -8.01 6.67
C GLU A 31 -5.18 -7.21 5.37
N LEU A 32 -5.80 -6.02 5.40
CA LEU A 32 -5.84 -5.14 4.22
C LEU A 32 -4.44 -4.76 3.77
N ILE A 33 -3.60 -4.34 4.71
CA ILE A 33 -2.22 -3.96 4.40
C ILE A 33 -1.46 -5.16 3.84
N LYS A 34 -1.59 -6.31 4.50
CA LYS A 34 -0.90 -7.54 4.07
C LYS A 34 -1.30 -7.95 2.66
N MET A 35 -2.60 -7.96 2.36
CA MET A 35 -3.09 -8.35 1.03
C MET A 35 -2.58 -7.41 -0.05
N ARG A 36 -2.65 -6.11 0.21
CA ARG A 36 -2.19 -5.12 -0.74
C ARG A 36 -0.70 -5.26 -1.03
N VAL A 37 0.12 -5.31 0.02
CA VAL A 37 1.58 -5.37 -0.12
C VAL A 37 2.00 -6.66 -0.82
N THR A 38 1.40 -7.79 -0.44
CA THR A 38 1.70 -9.08 -1.06
C THR A 38 1.42 -9.05 -2.57
N LYS A 39 0.28 -8.49 -2.95
CA LYS A 39 -0.10 -8.37 -4.37
C LYS A 39 0.90 -7.50 -5.15
N GLU A 40 1.29 -6.37 -4.58
CA GLU A 40 2.25 -5.46 -5.21
C GLU A 40 3.61 -6.15 -5.42
N ILE A 41 4.08 -6.85 -4.41
CA ILE A 41 5.38 -7.52 -4.47
C ILE A 41 5.35 -8.67 -5.48
N GLU A 42 4.28 -9.44 -5.52
CA GLU A 42 4.14 -10.51 -6.52
C GLU A 42 4.18 -9.93 -7.94
N ALA A 43 3.44 -8.86 -8.18
CA ALA A 43 3.43 -8.21 -9.50
C ALA A 43 4.82 -7.67 -9.86
N TYR A 44 5.52 -7.04 -8.91
CA TYR A 44 6.87 -6.54 -9.12
C TYR A 44 7.84 -7.68 -9.40
N ASN A 45 7.83 -8.73 -8.60
CA ASN A 45 8.77 -9.85 -8.72
C ASN A 45 8.61 -10.61 -10.04
N ASN A 46 7.41 -10.61 -10.61
CA ASN A 46 7.17 -11.26 -11.90
C ASN A 46 7.78 -10.52 -13.07
N ARG A 47 8.00 -9.21 -12.97
CA ARG A 47 8.48 -8.38 -14.10
C ARG A 47 9.81 -7.69 -13.83
N LEU A 48 10.16 -7.48 -12.59
CA LEU A 48 11.35 -6.74 -12.15
C LEU A 48 11.55 -5.43 -12.95
N PRO A 49 10.55 -4.52 -12.94
CA PRO A 49 10.69 -3.25 -13.65
C PRO A 49 11.78 -2.38 -13.02
N GLU A 50 12.14 -1.30 -13.69
CA GLU A 50 13.16 -0.38 -13.20
C GLU A 50 12.77 0.29 -11.87
N TYR A 51 11.49 0.60 -11.71
CA TYR A 51 11.00 1.29 -10.53
C TYR A 51 9.92 0.48 -9.82
N PHE A 52 9.95 0.53 -8.49
CA PHE A 52 8.90 -0.02 -7.64
C PHE A 52 8.01 1.12 -7.15
N ASN A 53 6.71 1.01 -7.35
CA ASN A 53 5.73 2.02 -6.97
C ASN A 53 4.70 1.49 -5.97
N GLY A 54 5.17 0.78 -4.96
CA GLY A 54 4.31 0.23 -3.93
C GLY A 54 4.02 1.19 -2.78
N LEU A 55 3.38 0.67 -1.77
CA LEU A 55 2.93 1.45 -0.60
C LEU A 55 4.09 2.01 0.20
N VAL A 56 5.13 1.21 0.42
CA VAL A 56 6.30 1.59 1.21
C VAL A 56 7.58 1.22 0.47
N ALA A 57 8.68 1.90 0.83
CA ALA A 57 9.97 1.68 0.19
C ALA A 57 10.55 0.32 0.55
N PRO A 58 11.08 -0.43 -0.44
CA PRO A 58 11.89 -1.62 -0.15
C PRO A 58 13.20 -1.24 0.54
N THR A 59 13.80 -2.19 1.23
CA THR A 59 15.13 -2.01 1.82
C THR A 59 16.16 -1.72 0.73
N ASP A 60 17.07 -0.77 0.98
CA ASP A 60 18.13 -0.37 0.07
C ASP A 60 17.66 0.19 -1.27
N ALA A 61 16.44 0.70 -1.30
CA ALA A 61 15.92 1.39 -2.48
C ALA A 61 16.13 2.89 -2.36
N GLU A 62 16.40 3.52 -3.50
CA GLU A 62 16.50 4.96 -3.61
C GLU A 62 15.17 5.54 -4.09
N ARG A 63 14.70 6.59 -3.43
CA ARG A 63 13.50 7.30 -3.87
C ARG A 63 13.84 8.21 -5.04
N THR A 64 13.05 8.13 -6.10
CA THR A 64 13.18 9.00 -7.28
C THR A 64 11.82 9.60 -7.60
N LEU A 65 11.78 10.50 -8.59
CA LEU A 65 10.52 11.08 -9.08
C LEU A 65 9.60 10.03 -9.70
N ASN A 66 10.17 8.93 -10.22
CA ASN A 66 9.43 7.87 -10.91
C ASN A 66 9.11 6.66 -10.01
N GLY A 67 9.49 6.72 -8.73
CA GLY A 67 9.29 5.63 -7.78
C GLY A 67 10.58 5.24 -7.08
N PHE A 68 10.57 4.06 -6.47
CA PHE A 68 11.74 3.53 -5.77
C PHE A 68 12.59 2.71 -6.73
N LYS A 69 13.89 2.96 -6.74
CA LYS A 69 14.84 2.23 -7.57
C LYS A 69 15.76 1.40 -6.69
N LEU A 70 15.78 0.09 -6.90
CA LEU A 70 16.68 -0.80 -6.20
C LEU A 70 18.08 -0.73 -6.83
N LYS A 71 19.12 -0.95 -6.01
CA LYS A 71 20.51 -0.92 -6.49
C LYS A 71 20.78 -1.96 -7.57
N SER A 72 20.09 -3.11 -7.49
CA SER A 72 20.17 -4.15 -8.52
C SER A 72 18.77 -4.72 -8.67
N LYS A 73 18.46 -5.21 -9.90
CA LYS A 73 17.18 -5.87 -10.16
C LYS A 73 17.17 -7.21 -9.44
N GLN A 74 16.39 -7.31 -8.38
CA GLN A 74 16.25 -8.53 -7.59
C GLN A 74 14.84 -8.60 -7.02
N VAL A 75 14.43 -9.80 -6.67
CA VAL A 75 13.11 -9.99 -6.05
C VAL A 75 13.08 -9.35 -4.67
N ILE A 76 11.91 -8.86 -4.30
CA ILE A 76 11.66 -8.28 -2.98
C ILE A 76 11.02 -9.36 -2.11
N ASP A 77 11.45 -9.46 -0.84
CA ASP A 77 10.85 -10.36 0.13
C ASP A 77 9.51 -9.78 0.59
N ALA A 78 8.41 -10.45 0.21
CA ALA A 78 7.07 -9.98 0.52
C ALA A 78 6.81 -9.91 2.03
N GLU A 79 7.29 -10.88 2.78
CA GLU A 79 7.08 -10.94 4.23
C GLU A 79 7.75 -9.78 4.93
N LYS A 80 8.99 -9.48 4.58
CA LYS A 80 9.71 -8.31 5.11
C LYS A 80 8.98 -7.01 4.75
N GLN A 81 8.51 -6.92 3.51
CA GLN A 81 7.82 -5.72 3.05
C GLN A 81 6.50 -5.50 3.80
N VAL A 82 5.79 -6.57 4.12
CA VAL A 82 4.59 -6.48 4.95
C VAL A 82 4.93 -5.90 6.33
N TYR A 83 6.01 -6.37 6.96
CA TYR A 83 6.46 -5.81 8.24
C TYR A 83 6.76 -4.33 8.16
N VAL A 84 7.45 -3.91 7.10
CA VAL A 84 7.78 -2.49 6.89
C VAL A 84 6.50 -1.67 6.77
N ALA A 85 5.51 -2.18 6.05
CA ALA A 85 4.23 -1.48 5.88
C ALA A 85 3.44 -1.38 7.18
N LEU A 86 3.37 -2.46 7.96
CA LEU A 86 2.68 -2.44 9.24
C LEU A 86 3.33 -1.46 10.22
N ASP A 87 4.65 -1.43 10.26
CA ASP A 87 5.40 -0.49 11.08
C ASP A 87 5.15 0.96 10.65
N ALA A 88 5.16 1.20 9.33
CA ALA A 88 4.89 2.53 8.78
C ALA A 88 3.49 3.01 9.15
N PHE A 89 2.48 2.14 9.10
CA PHE A 89 1.12 2.49 9.49
C PHE A 89 1.08 2.93 10.95
N GLN A 90 1.71 2.18 11.84
CA GLN A 90 1.75 2.51 13.27
C GLN A 90 2.48 3.81 13.56
N LYS A 91 3.42 4.19 12.70
CA LYS A 91 4.18 5.44 12.82
C LYS A 91 3.57 6.58 12.01
N ASN A 92 2.35 6.40 11.53
CA ASN A 92 1.63 7.40 10.72
C ASN A 92 2.34 7.77 9.41
N GLY A 93 3.04 6.80 8.79
CA GLY A 93 3.70 6.99 7.50
C GLY A 93 2.71 7.06 6.33
N PHE A 94 1.52 6.51 6.51
CA PHE A 94 0.40 6.64 5.58
C PHE A 94 -0.89 6.43 6.38
N PHE A 95 -2.02 6.84 5.78
CA PHE A 95 -3.35 6.70 6.38
C PHE A 95 -4.23 5.80 5.53
N ILE A 96 -5.21 5.15 6.16
CA ILE A 96 -6.20 4.33 5.46
C ILE A 96 -7.57 4.91 5.76
N LEU A 97 -8.34 5.18 4.70
CA LEU A 97 -9.71 5.63 4.80
C LEU A 97 -10.61 4.58 4.17
N VAL A 98 -11.72 4.26 4.84
CA VAL A 98 -12.80 3.45 4.27
C VAL A 98 -14.04 4.32 4.26
N ASP A 99 -14.56 4.60 3.07
CA ASP A 99 -15.71 5.50 2.89
C ASP A 99 -15.52 6.82 3.64
N ASN A 100 -14.30 7.39 3.52
CA ASN A 100 -13.87 8.65 4.12
C ASN A 100 -13.71 8.63 5.65
N GLN A 101 -13.74 7.45 6.28
CA GLN A 101 -13.45 7.32 7.71
C GLN A 101 -12.07 6.73 7.91
N GLN A 102 -11.26 7.40 8.72
CA GLN A 102 -9.90 6.94 9.00
C GLN A 102 -9.90 5.74 9.93
N LEU A 103 -9.10 4.74 9.57
CA LEU A 103 -8.83 3.58 10.42
C LEU A 103 -7.55 3.84 11.20
N GLU A 104 -7.56 3.53 12.51
CA GLU A 104 -6.45 3.94 13.37
C GLU A 104 -5.62 2.78 13.92
N ASP A 105 -6.22 1.59 14.06
CA ASP A 105 -5.56 0.45 14.69
C ASP A 105 -5.43 -0.73 13.72
N LEU A 106 -4.31 -1.44 13.82
CA LEU A 106 -4.09 -2.65 12.99
C LEU A 106 -5.12 -3.74 13.26
N ASP A 107 -5.63 -3.82 14.48
CA ASP A 107 -6.60 -4.84 14.87
C ASP A 107 -8.04 -4.41 14.64
N GLU A 108 -8.26 -3.20 14.16
CA GLU A 108 -9.59 -2.70 13.87
C GLU A 108 -10.23 -3.53 12.75
N MET A 109 -11.48 -3.99 12.99
CA MET A 109 -12.22 -4.78 12.01
C MET A 109 -13.09 -3.87 11.18
N VAL A 110 -13.11 -4.11 9.88
CA VAL A 110 -13.84 -3.30 8.91
C VAL A 110 -14.82 -4.20 8.17
N ARG A 111 -16.07 -3.76 8.10
CA ARG A 111 -17.08 -4.41 7.26
C ARG A 111 -17.13 -3.70 5.92
N LEU A 112 -16.92 -4.45 4.87
CA LEU A 112 -16.86 -3.92 3.51
C LEU A 112 -18.02 -4.40 2.67
N GLN A 113 -18.44 -3.57 1.72
CA GLN A 113 -19.41 -3.90 0.69
C GLN A 113 -18.73 -3.75 -0.66
N SER A 114 -19.34 -4.30 -1.71
CA SER A 114 -18.75 -4.17 -3.06
C SER A 114 -18.64 -2.71 -3.52
N THR A 115 -19.40 -1.81 -2.92
CA THR A 115 -19.37 -0.36 -3.19
C THR A 115 -18.44 0.40 -2.27
N SER A 116 -17.82 -0.25 -1.28
CA SER A 116 -16.90 0.43 -0.36
C SER A 116 -15.69 0.96 -1.10
N LYS A 117 -15.23 2.14 -0.70
CA LYS A 117 -14.03 2.77 -1.25
C LYS A 117 -12.94 2.76 -0.19
N ILE A 118 -11.82 2.14 -0.53
CA ILE A 118 -10.64 2.13 0.33
C ILE A 118 -9.60 3.07 -0.27
N SER A 119 -9.12 4.03 0.52
CA SER A 119 -8.08 4.96 0.11
C SER A 119 -6.86 4.81 1.00
N PHE A 120 -5.70 4.64 0.39
CA PHE A 120 -4.41 4.71 1.07
C PHE A 120 -3.83 6.08 0.79
N VAL A 121 -3.78 6.92 1.82
CA VAL A 121 -3.32 8.30 1.68
C VAL A 121 -1.84 8.32 2.03
N LYS A 122 -1.02 8.57 1.02
CA LYS A 122 0.43 8.61 1.16
C LYS A 122 0.91 10.02 1.47
N LEU A 123 1.83 10.11 2.40
CA LEU A 123 2.56 11.36 2.62
C LEU A 123 3.62 11.46 1.55
N THR A 124 3.70 12.62 0.88
CA THR A 124 4.71 12.84 -0.14
C THR A 124 5.92 13.46 0.52
N PRO A 125 7.00 12.69 0.75
CA PRO A 125 8.21 13.27 1.30
C PRO A 125 8.86 14.20 0.29
N LEU A 126 9.65 15.14 0.78
CA LEU A 126 10.46 16.00 -0.07
C LEU A 126 11.53 15.14 -0.74
N ILE A 127 11.66 15.26 -2.06
CA ILE A 127 12.65 14.52 -2.83
C ILE A 127 13.87 15.39 -3.05
N GLY A 128 15.05 14.86 -2.73
CA GLY A 128 16.31 15.58 -2.91
C GLY A 128 16.53 16.72 -1.94
N GLY A 129 15.75 16.75 -0.86
CA GLY A 129 15.86 17.81 0.15
C GLY A 129 16.65 17.44 1.35
#